data_6fa74d976258341a4d5c90655c007671
#
_entry.id   6fa74d976258341a4d5c90655c007671
#
_cell.length_a   1.000
_cell.length_b   1.000
_cell.length_c   1.000
_cell.angle_alpha   90.00
_cell.angle_beta   90.00
_cell.angle_gamma   90.00
#
_symmetry.space_group_name_H-M   'P 1'
#
loop_
_entity.id
_entity.type
_entity.pdbx_description
1 polymer ?
#
loop_
_entity_poly.entity_id
_entity_poly.type
_entity_poly.pdbx_seq_one_letter_code
_entity_poly.pdbx_strand_id
1 'polypeptide(L)'
;MTARLYGKGREGFLGGDIDWDADIIKVVAIDTANYSVSIDADEFLADIPAAARVSISDALTSKTKALGVAGAANVVFQEVTGADIEAIALYQDTGNEATSRLIAYNDESADLPILPNGGDINLNWDAGVNKIFKL
;
A
#
# COMPACT_ATOMS: atom_id res chain seq x y z
N MET A 1 8.84 -0.27 11.85
CA MET A 1 9.06 0.26 10.50
C MET A 1 7.80 0.90 9.97
N THR A 2 7.82 2.18 9.69
CA THR A 2 6.62 2.96 9.36
C THR A 2 6.63 3.34 7.88
N ALA A 3 5.49 3.15 7.21
CA ALA A 3 5.32 3.62 5.85
C ALA A 3 5.35 5.15 5.79
N ARG A 4 5.85 5.70 4.68
CA ARG A 4 5.78 7.13 4.40
C ARG A 4 4.44 7.45 3.74
N LEU A 5 3.75 8.47 4.24
CA LEU A 5 2.50 8.91 3.63
C LEU A 5 2.79 9.71 2.35
N TYR A 6 2.05 9.43 1.29
CA TYR A 6 2.04 10.31 0.12
C TYR A 6 1.47 11.67 0.53
N GLY A 7 2.06 12.75 0.04
CA GLY A 7 1.54 14.09 0.30
C GLY A 7 0.09 14.24 -0.16
N LYS A 8 -0.22 13.70 -1.35
CA LYS A 8 -1.59 13.68 -1.87
C LYS A 8 -2.52 12.77 -1.06
N GLY A 9 -1.99 11.75 -0.43
CA GLY A 9 -2.75 10.91 0.51
C GLY A 9 -3.20 11.69 1.74
N ARG A 10 -2.29 12.49 2.32
CA ARG A 10 -2.64 13.39 3.43
C ARG A 10 -3.72 14.38 3.03
N GLU A 11 -3.61 14.98 1.83
CA GLU A 11 -4.66 15.86 1.30
C GLU A 11 -6.00 15.14 1.20
N GLY A 12 -5.99 13.88 0.75
CA GLY A 12 -7.20 13.07 0.66
C GLY A 12 -7.88 12.86 2.01
N PHE A 13 -7.11 12.56 3.05
CA PHE A 13 -7.65 12.44 4.42
C PHE A 13 -8.20 13.77 4.94
N LEU A 14 -7.44 14.85 4.76
CA LEU A 14 -7.86 16.18 5.23
C LEU A 14 -9.10 16.69 4.49
N GLY A 15 -9.23 16.39 3.21
CA GLY A 15 -10.36 16.80 2.38
C GLY A 15 -11.58 15.90 2.49
N GLY A 16 -11.48 14.79 3.21
CA GLY A 16 -12.57 13.83 3.33
C GLY A 16 -12.74 12.91 2.13
N ASP A 17 -11.76 12.87 1.23
CA ASP A 17 -11.79 12.00 0.05
C ASP A 17 -11.43 10.56 0.39
N ILE A 18 -10.68 10.35 1.48
CA ILE A 18 -10.29 9.02 1.96
C ILE A 18 -10.90 8.81 3.35
N ASP A 19 -11.68 7.75 3.49
CA ASP A 19 -12.21 7.27 4.76
C ASP A 19 -11.60 5.90 5.04
N TRP A 20 -10.67 5.84 6.00
CA TRP A 20 -9.96 4.60 6.31
C TRP A 20 -10.91 3.46 6.69
N ASP A 21 -11.96 3.76 7.43
CA ASP A 21 -12.92 2.73 7.88
C ASP A 21 -13.86 2.26 6.78
N ALA A 22 -14.42 3.20 6.02
CA ALA A 22 -15.50 2.91 5.08
C ALA A 22 -15.01 2.51 3.69
N ASP A 23 -13.87 3.03 3.25
CA ASP A 23 -13.38 2.79 1.91
C ASP A 23 -12.70 1.42 1.80
N ILE A 24 -12.67 0.91 0.58
CA ILE A 24 -11.90 -0.30 0.25
C ILE A 24 -10.44 0.11 0.13
N ILE A 25 -9.59 -0.45 0.97
CA ILE A 25 -8.15 -0.19 0.98
C ILE A 25 -7.44 -1.46 0.55
N LYS A 26 -6.52 -1.33 -0.39
CA LYS A 26 -5.72 -2.45 -0.91
C LYS A 26 -4.24 -2.12 -0.86
N VAL A 27 -3.43 -3.15 -1.03
CA VAL A 27 -1.97 -3.04 -1.10
C VAL A 27 -1.52 -3.49 -2.47
N VAL A 28 -0.65 -2.70 -3.09
CA VAL A 28 0.04 -3.07 -4.34
C VAL A 28 1.49 -3.40 -4.03
N ALA A 29 1.94 -4.55 -4.54
CA ALA A 29 3.33 -4.96 -4.46
C ALA A 29 4.08 -4.38 -5.66
N ILE A 30 5.25 -3.77 -5.42
CA ILE A 30 5.92 -2.92 -6.39
C ILE A 30 7.31 -3.45 -6.73
N ASP A 31 7.59 -3.48 -8.03
CA ASP A 31 8.94 -3.63 -8.59
C ASP A 31 9.54 -2.24 -8.77
N THR A 32 10.50 -1.88 -7.92
CA THR A 32 11.11 -0.55 -7.93
C THR A 32 12.02 -0.30 -9.13
N ALA A 33 12.36 -1.33 -9.91
CA ALA A 33 13.07 -1.13 -11.18
C ALA A 33 12.22 -0.35 -12.18
N ASN A 34 10.89 -0.40 -12.04
CA ASN A 34 9.94 0.24 -12.96
C ASN A 34 9.15 1.39 -12.32
N TYR A 35 9.42 1.72 -11.06
CA TYR A 35 8.74 2.82 -10.37
C TYR A 35 9.70 3.53 -9.41
N SER A 36 9.85 4.82 -9.61
CA SER A 36 10.55 5.72 -8.69
C SER A 36 9.52 6.58 -7.99
N VAL A 37 9.37 6.42 -6.67
CA VAL A 37 8.35 7.13 -5.91
C VAL A 37 8.61 8.64 -5.90
N SER A 38 7.56 9.42 -6.17
CA SER A 38 7.53 10.87 -5.94
C SER A 38 6.53 11.13 -4.82
N ILE A 39 7.00 11.11 -3.59
CA ILE A 39 6.14 11.02 -2.40
C ILE A 39 5.13 12.16 -2.27
N ASP A 40 5.45 13.34 -2.80
CA ASP A 40 4.56 14.50 -2.74
C ASP A 40 3.81 14.79 -4.05
N ALA A 41 4.19 14.15 -5.15
CA ALA A 41 3.61 14.40 -6.47
C ALA A 41 2.66 13.28 -6.92
N ASP A 42 2.96 12.03 -6.60
CA ASP A 42 2.13 10.90 -6.99
C ASP A 42 0.81 10.93 -6.21
N GLU A 43 -0.30 10.77 -6.93
CA GLU A 43 -1.63 10.96 -6.37
C GLU A 43 -2.52 9.71 -6.50
N PHE A 44 -2.48 9.06 -7.65
CA PHE A 44 -3.36 7.93 -7.95
C PHE A 44 -2.59 6.67 -8.29
N LEU A 45 -3.25 5.52 -8.20
CA LEU A 45 -2.65 4.24 -8.58
C LEU A 45 -2.08 4.27 -10.00
N ALA A 46 -2.70 5.02 -10.90
CA ALA A 46 -2.21 5.19 -12.28
C ALA A 46 -0.80 5.79 -12.35
N ASP A 47 -0.35 6.50 -11.32
CA ASP A 47 1.00 7.05 -11.25
C ASP A 47 2.06 5.96 -11.00
N ILE A 48 1.64 4.78 -10.56
CA ILE A 48 2.50 3.60 -10.51
C ILE A 48 2.31 2.83 -11.82
N PRO A 49 3.33 2.77 -12.70
CA PRO A 49 3.18 2.09 -13.99
C PRO A 49 2.71 0.64 -13.83
N ALA A 50 1.88 0.17 -14.76
CA ALA A 50 1.39 -1.20 -14.73
C ALA A 50 2.53 -2.23 -14.67
N ALA A 51 3.65 -1.96 -15.34
CA ALA A 51 4.83 -2.83 -15.33
C ALA A 51 5.48 -2.95 -13.93
N ALA A 52 5.24 -1.98 -13.04
CA ALA A 52 5.75 -1.99 -11.68
C ALA A 52 4.81 -2.69 -10.69
N ARG A 53 3.56 -2.92 -11.06
CA ARG A 53 2.57 -3.55 -10.19
C ARG A 53 2.66 -5.05 -10.30
N VAL A 54 3.36 -5.68 -9.38
CA VAL A 54 3.60 -7.13 -9.40
C VAL A 54 2.35 -7.90 -8.98
N SER A 55 1.67 -7.43 -7.94
CA SER A 55 0.46 -8.05 -7.41
C SER A 55 -0.36 -7.05 -6.61
N ILE A 56 -1.65 -7.31 -6.48
CA ILE A 56 -2.56 -6.50 -5.67
C ILE A 56 -3.27 -7.42 -4.68
N SER A 57 -3.33 -7.01 -3.42
CA SER A 57 -4.00 -7.77 -2.37
C SER A 57 -5.52 -7.67 -2.47
N ASP A 58 -6.21 -8.52 -1.73
CA ASP A 58 -7.62 -8.31 -1.41
C ASP A 58 -7.76 -7.08 -0.50
N ALA A 59 -8.99 -6.62 -0.31
CA ALA A 59 -9.27 -5.50 0.59
C ALA A 59 -8.78 -5.79 1.99
N LEU A 60 -8.21 -4.77 2.64
CA LEU A 60 -7.79 -4.88 4.04
C LEU A 60 -9.01 -5.15 4.93
N THR A 61 -8.81 -5.99 5.93
CA THR A 61 -9.83 -6.36 6.92
C THR A 61 -9.37 -5.97 8.32
N SER A 62 -10.32 -5.90 9.25
CA SER A 62 -10.03 -5.58 10.66
C SER A 62 -9.26 -4.27 10.82
N LYS A 63 -9.63 -3.27 10.04
CA LYS A 63 -8.97 -1.96 10.08
C LYS A 63 -9.18 -1.26 11.41
N THR A 64 -8.12 -0.64 11.92
CA THR A 64 -8.13 0.14 13.16
C THR A 64 -7.53 1.53 12.90
N LYS A 65 -7.88 2.49 13.76
CA LYS A 65 -7.46 3.89 13.58
C LYS A 65 -7.17 4.61 14.90
N ALA A 66 -7.02 3.88 15.99
CA ALA A 66 -6.86 4.48 17.32
C ALA A 66 -5.69 5.46 17.37
N LEU A 67 -5.93 6.67 17.86
CA LEU A 67 -4.92 7.74 18.00
C LEU A 67 -4.22 8.09 16.68
N GLY A 68 -4.92 7.96 15.56
CA GLY A 68 -4.37 8.25 14.24
C GLY A 68 -3.43 7.18 13.70
N VAL A 69 -3.35 6.03 14.35
CA VAL A 69 -2.52 4.90 13.91
C VAL A 69 -3.36 3.93 13.11
N ALA A 70 -3.04 3.78 11.83
CA ALA A 70 -3.72 2.85 10.94
C ALA A 70 -3.20 1.43 11.15
N GLY A 71 -4.11 0.51 11.39
CA GLY A 71 -3.82 -0.91 11.50
C GLY A 71 -4.82 -1.74 10.71
N ALA A 72 -4.47 -3.00 10.46
CA ALA A 72 -5.33 -3.96 9.78
C ALA A 72 -4.78 -5.37 10.00
N ALA A 73 -5.56 -6.39 9.63
CA ALA A 73 -5.06 -7.75 9.54
C ALA A 73 -3.95 -7.85 8.48
N ASN A 74 -3.03 -8.79 8.64
CA ASN A 74 -1.99 -9.06 7.65
C ASN A 74 -2.61 -9.43 6.31
N VAL A 75 -1.89 -9.13 5.23
CA VAL A 75 -2.38 -9.40 3.87
C VAL A 75 -1.64 -10.56 3.23
N VAL A 76 -2.32 -11.19 2.27
CA VAL A 76 -1.76 -12.25 1.44
C VAL A 76 -1.88 -11.83 -0.01
N PHE A 77 -0.75 -11.87 -0.74
CA PHE A 77 -0.75 -11.78 -2.20
C PHE A 77 -0.81 -13.21 -2.74
N GLN A 78 -1.82 -13.52 -3.54
CA GLN A 78 -2.07 -14.89 -3.98
C GLN A 78 -1.32 -15.24 -5.25
N GLU A 79 -0.70 -16.42 -5.28
CA GLU A 79 -0.09 -17.03 -6.46
C GLU A 79 0.78 -16.06 -7.27
N VAL A 80 1.73 -15.42 -6.58
CA VAL A 80 2.50 -14.32 -7.17
C VAL A 80 3.65 -14.85 -8.04
N THR A 81 3.71 -14.33 -9.26
CA THR A 81 4.82 -14.55 -10.20
C THR A 81 5.34 -13.22 -10.70
N GLY A 82 6.51 -13.20 -11.30
CA GLY A 82 7.08 -12.04 -11.95
C GLY A 82 8.29 -11.47 -11.24
N ALA A 83 8.42 -10.13 -11.31
CA ALA A 83 9.59 -9.43 -10.78
C ALA A 83 9.66 -9.44 -9.26
N ASP A 84 10.86 -9.20 -8.73
CA ASP A 84 11.06 -9.04 -7.29
C ASP A 84 10.28 -7.85 -6.77
N ILE A 85 9.81 -7.98 -5.54
CA ILE A 85 9.02 -6.94 -4.85
C ILE A 85 9.93 -6.26 -3.84
N GLU A 86 10.21 -4.98 -4.04
CA GLU A 86 11.09 -4.21 -3.14
C GLU A 86 10.33 -3.13 -2.37
N ALA A 87 9.06 -2.91 -2.70
CA ALA A 87 8.21 -1.93 -2.01
C ALA A 87 6.75 -2.33 -2.06
N ILE A 88 5.96 -1.71 -1.21
CA ILE A 88 4.50 -1.80 -1.24
C ILE A 88 3.91 -0.40 -1.13
N ALA A 89 2.70 -0.24 -1.65
CA ALA A 89 1.92 0.97 -1.43
C ALA A 89 0.49 0.61 -1.06
N LEU A 90 -0.10 1.41 -0.17
CA LEU A 90 -1.51 1.31 0.16
C LEU A 90 -2.27 2.34 -0.66
N TYR A 91 -3.46 1.98 -1.10
CA TYR A 91 -4.31 2.88 -1.87
C TYR A 91 -5.80 2.62 -1.61
N GLN A 92 -6.60 3.65 -1.83
CA GLN A 92 -8.05 3.57 -1.80
C GLN A 92 -8.52 3.05 -3.16
N ASP A 93 -9.18 1.89 -3.17
CA ASP A 93 -9.65 1.28 -4.40
C ASP A 93 -11.04 1.80 -4.78
N THR A 94 -11.14 2.46 -5.92
CA THR A 94 -12.41 2.93 -6.49
C THR A 94 -12.88 2.08 -7.66
N GLY A 95 -12.11 1.06 -8.03
CA GLY A 95 -12.34 0.27 -9.24
C GLY A 95 -11.74 0.88 -10.51
N ASN A 96 -11.18 2.08 -10.42
CA ASN A 96 -10.51 2.77 -11.52
C ASN A 96 -9.17 3.31 -11.04
N GLU A 97 -8.08 2.91 -11.70
CA GLU A 97 -6.73 3.32 -11.31
C GLU A 97 -6.50 4.84 -11.40
N ALA A 98 -7.24 5.54 -12.24
CA ALA A 98 -7.12 6.99 -12.40
C ALA A 98 -7.76 7.78 -11.24
N THR A 99 -8.57 7.13 -10.40
CA THR A 99 -9.25 7.76 -9.27
C THR A 99 -8.96 7.09 -7.93
N SER A 100 -8.19 6.01 -7.94
CA SER A 100 -7.78 5.28 -6.74
C SER A 100 -6.60 6.00 -6.09
N ARG A 101 -6.84 6.64 -4.94
CA ARG A 101 -5.86 7.52 -4.29
C ARG A 101 -4.78 6.73 -3.57
N LEU A 102 -3.52 7.11 -3.80
CA LEU A 102 -2.38 6.57 -3.06
C LEU A 102 -2.39 7.13 -1.63
N ILE A 103 -2.08 6.26 -0.66
CA ILE A 103 -2.08 6.60 0.76
C ILE A 103 -0.68 6.61 1.33
N ALA A 104 0.01 5.47 1.26
CA ALA A 104 1.31 5.30 1.90
C ALA A 104 2.22 4.39 1.07
N TYR A 105 3.53 4.60 1.20
CA TYR A 105 4.59 3.84 0.51
C TYR A 105 5.56 3.29 1.54
N ASN A 106 5.94 2.02 1.41
CA ASN A 106 6.89 1.39 2.32
C ASN A 106 7.88 0.53 1.53
N ASP A 107 9.16 0.87 1.60
CA ASP A 107 10.26 0.10 1.02
C ASP A 107 11.21 -0.46 2.09
N GLU A 108 10.82 -0.37 3.35
CA GLU A 108 11.66 -0.71 4.50
C GLU A 108 11.07 -1.83 5.38
N SER A 109 9.98 -2.47 4.94
CA SER A 109 9.40 -3.58 5.68
C SER A 109 10.41 -4.72 5.84
N ALA A 110 10.38 -5.40 6.99
CA ALA A 110 11.24 -6.54 7.26
C ALA A 110 11.01 -7.70 6.28
N ASP A 111 9.82 -7.78 5.68
CA ASP A 111 9.50 -8.81 4.70
C ASP A 111 10.09 -8.55 3.31
N LEU A 112 10.60 -7.35 3.05
CA LEU A 112 11.15 -6.97 1.75
C LEU A 112 12.67 -7.14 1.70
N PRO A 113 13.26 -7.44 0.54
CA PRO A 113 12.61 -7.77 -0.74
C PRO A 113 11.98 -9.16 -0.74
N ILE A 114 11.00 -9.34 -1.62
CA ILE A 114 10.31 -10.62 -1.79
C ILE A 114 10.55 -11.11 -3.21
N LEU A 115 10.96 -12.37 -3.35
CA LEU A 115 11.18 -13.03 -4.63
C LEU A 115 9.97 -13.93 -4.93
N PRO A 116 9.11 -13.58 -5.89
CA PRO A 116 7.94 -14.39 -6.23
C PRO A 116 8.34 -15.76 -6.76
N ASN A 117 7.60 -16.80 -6.33
CA ASN A 117 7.85 -18.18 -6.75
C ASN A 117 6.59 -18.91 -7.22
N GLY A 118 5.51 -18.18 -7.50
CA GLY A 118 4.22 -18.74 -7.89
C GLY A 118 3.30 -19.09 -6.73
N GLY A 119 3.79 -19.07 -5.51
CA GLY A 119 3.01 -19.30 -4.30
C GLY A 119 2.48 -18.02 -3.69
N ASP A 120 1.72 -18.18 -2.60
CA ASP A 120 1.19 -17.05 -1.85
C ASP A 120 2.30 -16.37 -1.06
N ILE A 121 2.21 -15.04 -0.97
CA ILE A 121 3.14 -14.21 -0.21
C ILE A 121 2.39 -13.54 0.95
N ASN A 122 2.85 -13.78 2.18
CA ASN A 122 2.29 -13.15 3.36
C ASN A 122 3.06 -11.85 3.66
N LEU A 123 2.33 -10.75 3.81
CA LEU A 123 2.86 -9.48 4.26
C LEU A 123 2.36 -9.21 5.66
N ASN A 124 3.28 -9.12 6.61
CA ASN A 124 2.96 -8.89 8.01
C ASN A 124 3.23 -7.43 8.37
N TRP A 125 2.24 -6.76 8.97
CA TRP A 125 2.39 -5.40 9.44
C TRP A 125 3.29 -5.36 10.67
N ASP A 126 3.96 -4.23 10.87
CA ASP A 126 4.75 -3.98 12.07
C ASP A 126 3.87 -4.08 13.31
N ALA A 127 4.33 -4.82 14.30
CA ALA A 127 3.65 -4.94 15.60
C ALA A 127 3.92 -3.75 16.53
N GLY A 128 4.77 -2.80 16.12
CA GLY A 128 5.10 -1.61 16.90
C GLY A 128 3.93 -0.62 16.99
N VAL A 129 4.19 0.50 17.67
CA VAL A 129 3.16 1.50 18.00
C VAL A 129 2.56 2.20 16.77
N ASN A 130 3.30 2.25 15.68
CA ASN A 130 2.85 2.92 14.45
C ASN A 130 2.19 1.98 13.43
N LYS A 131 2.20 0.70 13.69
CA LYS A 131 1.59 -0.33 12.83
C LYS A 131 1.86 -0.10 11.34
N ILE A 132 0.81 0.21 10.54
CA ILE A 132 0.97 0.47 9.10
C ILE A 132 1.51 1.87 8.88
N PHE A 133 0.79 2.87 9.40
CA PHE A 133 1.24 4.26 9.39
C PHE A 133 0.54 5.04 10.50
N LYS A 134 1.08 6.21 10.81
CA LYS A 134 0.47 7.17 11.72
C LYS A 134 0.22 8.47 10.94
N LEU A 135 -1.00 8.92 10.98
CA LEU A 135 -1.40 10.16 10.33
C LEU A 135 -0.96 11.41 11.13
#